data_cf0fe05c6f2861662c48d83dac4883d6
#
_entry.id   cf0fe05c6f2861662c48d83dac4883d6
#
_cell.length_a   1.000
_cell.length_b   1.000
_cell.length_c   1.000
_cell.angle_alpha   90.00
_cell.angle_beta   90.00
_cell.angle_gamma   90.00
#
_symmetry.space_group_name_H-M   'P 1'
#
loop_
_entity.id
_entity.type
_entity.pdbx_description
1 polymer ?
#
loop_
_entity_poly.entity_id
_entity_poly.type
_entity_poly.pdbx_seq_one_letter_code
_entity_poly.pdbx_strand_id
1 'polypeptide(L)'
;MKSGRIHETDVANLKQLGEFIENTFKYNLVDEAGITTIPPLDCQEKEPTVLRTDDYETYFMNEAGTNKLMIKLNWVEKKKLNYLVLKEAIPFSQRVEKFKVCYEENGSMKECYNGTTIGYKKIIDLKGIQTDFLAIVIEDSRVAPVMSFVGVY
;
A
#
# COMPACT_ATOMS: atom_id res chain seq x y z
N MET A 1 22.46 28.62 -30.21
CA MET A 1 22.41 27.30 -29.52
C MET A 1 21.48 27.42 -28.34
N LYS A 2 20.42 26.58 -28.26
CA LYS A 2 19.62 26.51 -27.04
C LYS A 2 20.52 25.93 -25.96
N SER A 3 20.80 26.70 -24.89
CA SER A 3 21.53 26.19 -23.72
C SER A 3 20.71 25.07 -23.14
N GLY A 4 21.18 23.85 -23.05
CA GLY A 4 20.46 22.71 -22.46
C GLY A 4 20.16 22.87 -20.94
N ARG A 5 19.96 24.09 -20.48
CA ARG A 5 19.62 24.43 -19.09
C ARG A 5 18.11 24.36 -18.89
N ILE A 6 17.69 23.71 -17.82
CA ILE A 6 16.30 23.70 -17.34
C ILE A 6 15.93 25.13 -16.95
N HIS A 7 14.71 25.55 -17.26
CA HIS A 7 14.20 26.88 -16.88
C HIS A 7 14.12 27.02 -15.36
N GLU A 8 14.42 28.21 -14.82
CA GLU A 8 14.46 28.43 -13.36
C GLU A 8 13.13 28.10 -12.66
N THR A 9 12.01 28.38 -13.32
CA THR A 9 10.66 28.01 -12.82
C THR A 9 10.49 26.50 -12.69
N ASP A 10 11.03 25.73 -13.64
CA ASP A 10 10.94 24.26 -13.61
C ASP A 10 11.81 23.69 -12.49
N VAL A 11 12.98 24.29 -12.26
CA VAL A 11 13.86 23.94 -11.13
C VAL A 11 13.15 24.19 -9.80
N ALA A 12 12.49 25.34 -9.66
CA ALA A 12 11.73 25.70 -8.45
C ALA A 12 10.56 24.71 -8.22
N ASN A 13 9.80 24.41 -9.27
CA ASN A 13 8.68 23.45 -9.19
C ASN A 13 9.15 22.04 -8.83
N LEU A 14 10.24 21.58 -9.42
CA LEU A 14 10.82 20.27 -9.12
C LEU A 14 11.30 20.19 -7.67
N LYS A 15 11.90 21.28 -7.15
CA LYS A 15 12.31 21.35 -5.74
C LYS A 15 11.11 21.28 -4.79
N GLN A 16 10.05 22.05 -5.06
CA GLN A 16 8.83 22.02 -4.27
C GLN A 16 8.16 20.63 -4.30
N LEU A 17 8.13 19.98 -5.47
CA LEU A 17 7.63 18.61 -5.60
C LEU A 17 8.46 17.63 -4.78
N GLY A 18 9.80 17.74 -4.83
CA GLY A 18 10.70 16.91 -4.03
C GLY A 18 10.44 17.06 -2.53
N GLU A 19 10.36 18.31 -2.04
CA GLU A 19 10.06 18.62 -0.64
C GLU A 19 8.68 18.08 -0.23
N PHE A 20 7.68 18.21 -1.10
CA PHE A 20 6.34 17.65 -0.85
C PHE A 20 6.38 16.12 -0.71
N ILE A 21 7.06 15.42 -1.63
CA ILE A 21 7.19 13.96 -1.59
C ILE A 21 7.93 13.54 -0.31
N GLU A 22 9.06 14.17 -0.02
CA GLU A 22 9.88 13.85 1.16
C GLU A 22 9.10 14.02 2.47
N ASN A 23 8.38 15.13 2.61
CA ASN A 23 7.59 15.40 3.81
C ASN A 23 6.36 14.47 3.93
N THR A 24 5.72 14.15 2.81
CA THR A 24 4.50 13.33 2.79
C THR A 24 4.79 11.86 3.08
N PHE A 25 5.86 11.30 2.52
CA PHE A 25 6.18 9.88 2.61
C PHE A 25 7.33 9.56 3.58
N LYS A 26 7.62 10.47 4.52
CA LYS A 26 8.73 10.34 5.47
C LYS A 26 8.50 9.26 6.53
N TYR A 27 7.27 9.15 7.04
CA TYR A 27 6.93 8.26 8.13
C TYR A 27 5.83 7.30 7.70
N ASN A 28 6.16 6.02 7.65
CA ASN A 28 5.20 4.97 7.33
C ASN A 28 4.44 4.57 8.60
N LEU A 29 3.15 4.90 8.68
CA LEU A 29 2.30 4.55 9.83
C LEU A 29 2.11 3.04 9.99
N VAL A 30 2.41 2.24 8.97
CA VAL A 30 2.36 0.77 9.04
C VAL A 30 3.39 0.22 10.02
N ASP A 31 4.48 0.94 10.30
CA ASP A 31 5.49 0.54 11.27
C ASP A 31 4.93 0.40 12.70
N GLU A 32 3.90 1.18 13.02
CA GLU A 32 3.18 1.17 14.29
C GLU A 32 1.92 0.27 14.28
N ALA A 33 1.51 -0.25 13.12
CA ALA A 33 0.30 -1.05 12.98
C ALA A 33 0.54 -2.52 13.30
N GLY A 34 -0.43 -3.19 13.89
CA GLY A 34 -0.54 -4.65 13.82
C GLY A 34 -0.95 -5.06 12.40
N ILE A 35 -0.22 -5.97 11.76
CA ILE A 35 -0.55 -6.50 10.44
C ILE A 35 -1.03 -7.93 10.57
N THR A 36 -2.21 -8.22 10.00
CA THR A 36 -2.75 -9.58 9.91
C THR A 36 -3.31 -9.83 8.52
N THR A 37 -3.37 -11.09 8.11
CA THR A 37 -3.90 -11.48 6.80
C THR A 37 -4.99 -12.52 6.92
N ILE A 38 -5.88 -12.59 5.91
CA ILE A 38 -6.91 -13.61 5.74
C ILE A 38 -6.82 -14.12 4.29
N PRO A 39 -6.64 -15.42 4.04
CA PRO A 39 -6.43 -16.45 5.05
C PRO A 39 -5.14 -16.21 5.85
N PRO A 40 -5.11 -16.65 7.12
CA PRO A 40 -3.87 -16.64 7.89
C PRO A 40 -2.87 -17.58 7.22
N LEU A 41 -1.59 -17.20 7.24
CA LEU A 41 -0.54 -18.10 6.76
C LEU A 41 -0.32 -19.24 7.74
N ASP A 42 -0.35 -20.45 7.23
CA ASP A 42 0.12 -21.64 7.96
C ASP A 42 1.65 -21.84 7.84
N CYS A 43 2.32 -20.98 7.06
CA CYS A 43 3.76 -21.09 6.80
C CYS A 43 4.55 -20.18 7.74
N GLN A 44 5.38 -20.74 8.60
CA GLN A 44 6.26 -20.05 9.55
C GLN A 44 7.37 -19.18 8.88
N GLU A 45 7.46 -19.16 7.55
CA GLU A 45 8.60 -18.53 6.85
C GLU A 45 8.40 -17.08 6.41
N LYS A 46 7.16 -16.56 6.36
CA LYS A 46 6.94 -15.19 5.89
C LYS A 46 5.80 -14.50 6.65
N GLU A 47 6.15 -13.83 7.73
CA GLU A 47 5.20 -13.01 8.46
C GLU A 47 4.70 -11.81 7.61
N PRO A 48 3.44 -11.37 7.79
CA PRO A 48 2.93 -10.17 7.10
C PRO A 48 3.75 -8.89 7.35
N THR A 49 4.57 -8.89 8.39
CA THR A 49 5.48 -7.79 8.74
C THR A 49 6.51 -7.46 7.67
N VAL A 50 6.82 -8.40 6.75
CA VAL A 50 7.69 -8.14 5.59
C VAL A 50 7.12 -7.05 4.67
N LEU A 51 5.81 -6.82 4.70
CA LEU A 51 5.15 -5.77 3.91
C LEU A 51 5.51 -4.33 4.32
N ARG A 52 6.18 -4.15 5.47
CA ARG A 52 6.66 -2.83 5.93
C ARG A 52 7.92 -2.37 5.20
N THR A 53 8.72 -3.31 4.72
CA THR A 53 10.01 -3.04 4.08
C THR A 53 9.83 -2.82 2.59
N ASP A 54 10.18 -1.64 2.11
CA ASP A 54 10.13 -1.29 0.69
C ASP A 54 11.43 -1.72 0.00
N ASP A 55 11.61 -3.02 -0.17
CA ASP A 55 12.68 -3.59 -0.97
C ASP A 55 12.13 -4.55 -2.04
N TYR A 56 12.97 -4.98 -2.97
CA TYR A 56 12.57 -5.87 -4.06
C TYR A 56 12.82 -7.36 -3.76
N GLU A 57 13.44 -7.67 -2.64
CA GLU A 57 13.81 -9.03 -2.27
C GLU A 57 12.81 -9.65 -1.32
N THR A 58 12.10 -8.81 -0.54
CA THR A 58 11.07 -9.27 0.40
C THR A 58 9.67 -9.17 -0.20
N TYR A 59 8.89 -10.19 0.03
CA TYR A 59 7.49 -10.24 -0.42
C TYR A 59 6.67 -11.18 0.46
N PHE A 60 5.38 -10.89 0.52
CA PHE A 60 4.36 -11.74 1.08
C PHE A 60 3.62 -12.46 -0.05
N MET A 61 3.54 -13.77 0.00
CA MET A 61 2.80 -14.58 -0.96
C MET A 61 1.74 -15.40 -0.22
N ASN A 62 0.51 -15.34 -0.71
CA ASN A 62 -0.55 -16.20 -0.23
C ASN A 62 -0.34 -17.65 -0.71
N GLU A 63 -1.01 -18.61 -0.08
CA GLU A 63 -0.91 -20.03 -0.47
C GLU A 63 -1.36 -20.26 -1.92
N ALA A 64 -0.71 -21.23 -2.55
CA ALA A 64 -1.07 -21.64 -3.91
C ALA A 64 -2.55 -22.07 -3.99
N GLY A 65 -3.27 -21.57 -4.99
CA GLY A 65 -4.68 -21.86 -5.21
C GLY A 65 -5.64 -20.86 -4.57
N THR A 66 -5.16 -19.90 -3.79
CA THR A 66 -5.98 -18.82 -3.20
C THR A 66 -5.78 -17.53 -3.99
N ASN A 67 -6.80 -17.09 -4.72
CA ASN A 67 -6.79 -15.85 -5.51
C ASN A 67 -7.35 -14.62 -4.78
N LYS A 68 -7.59 -14.75 -3.48
CA LYS A 68 -8.11 -13.69 -2.61
C LYS A 68 -7.17 -13.48 -1.42
N LEU A 69 -7.04 -12.24 -1.00
CA LEU A 69 -6.22 -11.88 0.15
C LEU A 69 -6.84 -10.65 0.84
N MET A 70 -6.91 -10.68 2.15
CA MET A 70 -7.20 -9.47 2.93
C MET A 70 -6.01 -9.16 3.83
N ILE A 71 -5.49 -7.96 3.74
CA ILE A 71 -4.46 -7.41 4.63
C ILE A 71 -5.15 -6.43 5.55
N LYS A 72 -5.04 -6.64 6.85
CA LYS A 72 -5.61 -5.79 7.89
C LYS A 72 -4.51 -5.05 8.62
N LEU A 73 -4.68 -3.76 8.80
CA LEU A 73 -3.85 -2.89 9.59
C LEU A 73 -4.66 -2.38 10.78
N ASN A 74 -4.11 -2.53 11.99
CA ASN A 74 -4.75 -2.10 13.23
C ASN A 74 -3.79 -1.21 14.02
N TRP A 75 -4.25 -0.04 14.42
CA TRP A 75 -3.52 0.87 15.29
C TRP A 75 -4.16 0.91 16.68
N VAL A 76 -3.36 1.20 17.70
CA VAL A 76 -3.86 1.36 19.08
C VAL A 76 -4.75 2.61 19.19
N GLU A 77 -4.45 3.63 18.40
CA GLU A 77 -5.17 4.90 18.37
C GLU A 77 -5.53 5.26 16.93
N LYS A 78 -6.61 6.04 16.77
CA LYS A 78 -7.00 6.58 15.46
C LYS A 78 -5.87 7.41 14.87
N LYS A 79 -5.50 7.11 13.65
CA LYS A 79 -4.52 7.84 12.84
C LYS A 79 -5.24 8.59 11.71
N LYS A 80 -4.67 9.72 11.31
CA LYS A 80 -5.10 10.40 10.10
C LYS A 80 -4.34 9.84 8.91
N LEU A 81 -5.03 9.19 8.00
CA LEU A 81 -4.46 8.50 6.85
C LEU A 81 -4.67 9.36 5.59
N ASN A 82 -3.59 9.86 4.99
CA ASN A 82 -3.66 10.67 3.77
C ASN A 82 -3.43 9.82 2.52
N TYR A 83 -2.41 8.94 2.53
CA TYR A 83 -2.07 8.13 1.37
C TYR A 83 -1.85 6.68 1.74
N LEU A 84 -2.29 5.77 0.88
CA LEU A 84 -1.97 4.36 0.89
C LEU A 84 -1.11 4.03 -0.33
N VAL A 85 0.02 3.38 -0.10
CA VAL A 85 0.92 2.89 -1.15
C VAL A 85 0.92 1.38 -1.13
N LEU A 86 0.62 0.77 -2.28
CA LEU A 86 0.62 -0.67 -2.47
C LEU A 86 1.59 -1.04 -3.59
N LYS A 87 2.31 -2.16 -3.43
CA LYS A 87 3.15 -2.75 -4.48
C LYS A 87 2.94 -4.25 -4.56
N GLU A 88 2.80 -4.77 -5.78
CA GLU A 88 2.97 -6.19 -6.06
C GLU A 88 4.45 -6.52 -6.25
N ALA A 89 4.84 -7.73 -5.93
CA ALA A 89 6.19 -8.23 -6.20
C ALA A 89 6.34 -8.56 -7.70
N ILE A 90 6.73 -7.56 -8.48
CA ILE A 90 6.79 -7.61 -9.95
C ILE A 90 7.63 -8.77 -10.53
N PRO A 91 8.70 -9.29 -9.89
CA PRO A 91 9.38 -10.51 -10.37
C PRO A 91 8.43 -11.72 -10.55
N PHE A 92 7.30 -11.72 -9.83
CA PHE A 92 6.24 -12.74 -9.96
C PHE A 92 5.09 -12.31 -10.87
N SER A 93 5.24 -11.22 -11.64
CA SER A 93 4.24 -10.57 -12.48
C SER A 93 3.10 -9.86 -11.71
N GLN A 94 2.39 -9.00 -12.42
CA GLN A 94 1.16 -8.39 -11.92
C GLN A 94 0.04 -9.43 -11.90
N ARG A 95 -0.60 -9.62 -10.76
CA ARG A 95 -1.60 -10.67 -10.53
C ARG A 95 -2.96 -10.15 -10.13
N VAL A 96 -3.01 -9.05 -9.38
CA VAL A 96 -4.25 -8.47 -8.86
C VAL A 96 -5.10 -7.91 -10.00
N GLU A 97 -6.38 -8.33 -10.05
CA GLU A 97 -7.36 -7.89 -11.05
C GLU A 97 -8.48 -7.06 -10.44
N LYS A 98 -8.74 -7.25 -9.15
CA LYS A 98 -9.74 -6.47 -8.42
C LYS A 98 -9.41 -6.37 -6.94
N PHE A 99 -9.43 -5.16 -6.40
CA PHE A 99 -9.26 -4.94 -4.97
C PHE A 99 -10.04 -3.72 -4.48
N LYS A 100 -10.28 -3.66 -3.18
CA LYS A 100 -10.85 -2.50 -2.51
C LYS A 100 -10.15 -2.19 -1.21
N VAL A 101 -10.33 -0.97 -0.73
CA VAL A 101 -9.83 -0.51 0.56
C VAL A 101 -11.01 -0.11 1.42
N CYS A 102 -11.04 -0.64 2.62
CA CYS A 102 -12.09 -0.38 3.61
C CYS A 102 -11.47 0.11 4.92
N TYR A 103 -12.21 0.93 5.65
CA TYR A 103 -11.84 1.41 6.98
C TYR A 103 -13.03 1.31 7.93
N GLU A 104 -12.77 1.40 9.22
CA GLU A 104 -13.83 1.41 10.23
C GLU A 104 -14.20 2.83 10.62
N GLU A 105 -15.49 3.13 10.59
CA GLU A 105 -16.05 4.37 11.11
C GLU A 105 -17.30 4.09 11.95
N ASN A 106 -17.24 4.45 13.23
CA ASN A 106 -18.35 4.28 14.18
C ASN A 106 -18.87 2.83 14.26
N GLY A 107 -17.96 1.85 14.28
CA GLY A 107 -18.30 0.42 14.34
C GLY A 107 -18.82 -0.18 13.04
N SER A 108 -18.74 0.57 11.93
CA SER A 108 -19.17 0.09 10.60
C SER A 108 -18.02 0.14 9.61
N MET A 109 -17.90 -0.91 8.78
CA MET A 109 -16.95 -0.95 7.69
C MET A 109 -17.44 -0.11 6.52
N LYS A 110 -16.60 0.82 6.06
CA LYS A 110 -16.85 1.65 4.88
C LYS A 110 -15.79 1.42 3.82
N GLU A 111 -16.20 1.34 2.57
CA GLU A 111 -15.31 1.32 1.42
C GLU A 111 -14.89 2.75 1.06
N CYS A 112 -13.59 3.00 0.95
CA CYS A 112 -13.04 4.30 0.53
C CYS A 112 -12.37 4.27 -0.84
N TYR A 113 -12.05 3.09 -1.36
CA TYR A 113 -11.45 2.95 -2.68
C TYR A 113 -11.79 1.59 -3.30
N ASN A 114 -11.97 1.59 -4.62
CA ASN A 114 -12.13 0.39 -5.44
C ASN A 114 -11.23 0.50 -6.68
N GLY A 115 -10.46 -0.54 -6.97
CA GLY A 115 -9.50 -0.56 -8.06
C GLY A 115 -9.37 -1.92 -8.74
N THR A 116 -8.79 -1.90 -9.94
CA THR A 116 -8.59 -3.13 -10.73
C THR A 116 -7.20 -3.72 -10.55
N THR A 117 -6.16 -2.88 -10.56
CA THR A 117 -4.77 -3.35 -10.55
C THR A 117 -3.95 -2.59 -9.54
N ILE A 118 -2.97 -3.25 -8.96
CA ILE A 118 -1.96 -2.63 -8.09
C ILE A 118 -0.67 -2.41 -8.89
N GLY A 119 -0.06 -3.46 -9.42
CA GLY A 119 1.16 -3.42 -10.21
C GLY A 119 2.39 -3.00 -9.42
N TYR A 120 3.36 -2.38 -10.12
CA TYR A 120 4.62 -1.95 -9.54
C TYR A 120 4.44 -1.00 -8.35
N LYS A 121 3.53 -0.03 -8.45
CA LYS A 121 3.24 0.93 -7.38
C LYS A 121 1.89 1.59 -7.61
N LYS A 122 1.02 1.49 -6.64
CA LYS A 122 -0.28 2.17 -6.59
C LYS A 122 -0.31 3.12 -5.41
N ILE A 123 -0.55 4.40 -5.67
CA ILE A 123 -0.75 5.42 -4.64
C ILE A 123 -2.23 5.79 -4.63
N ILE A 124 -2.86 5.73 -3.47
CA ILE A 124 -4.28 6.00 -3.25
C ILE A 124 -4.41 7.16 -2.28
N ASP A 125 -5.12 8.20 -2.67
CA ASP A 125 -5.47 9.32 -1.79
C ASP A 125 -6.64 8.91 -0.88
N LEU A 126 -6.37 8.78 0.41
CA LEU A 126 -7.35 8.46 1.46
C LEU A 126 -8.05 9.71 2.03
N LYS A 127 -7.69 10.90 1.55
CA LYS A 127 -8.33 12.17 1.90
C LYS A 127 -8.37 12.49 3.40
N GLY A 128 -7.38 12.01 4.15
CA GLY A 128 -7.27 12.28 5.59
C GLY A 128 -8.30 11.52 6.44
N ILE A 129 -8.69 10.32 6.05
CA ILE A 129 -9.55 9.43 6.85
C ILE A 129 -8.94 9.26 8.24
N GLN A 130 -9.76 9.39 9.28
CA GLN A 130 -9.37 9.15 10.67
C GLN A 130 -9.93 7.80 11.14
N THR A 131 -9.05 6.83 11.33
CA THR A 131 -9.41 5.46 11.73
C THR A 131 -8.28 4.78 12.48
N ASP A 132 -8.61 3.74 13.22
CA ASP A 132 -7.69 2.78 13.84
C ASP A 132 -7.65 1.44 13.11
N PHE A 133 -8.43 1.31 12.00
CA PHE A 133 -8.50 0.09 11.21
C PHE A 133 -8.56 0.38 9.71
N LEU A 134 -7.69 -0.28 8.93
CA LEU A 134 -7.71 -0.27 7.47
C LEU A 134 -7.60 -1.70 6.95
N ALA A 135 -8.39 -2.06 5.96
CA ALA A 135 -8.32 -3.35 5.27
C ALA A 135 -8.11 -3.15 3.77
N ILE A 136 -7.11 -3.83 3.23
CA ILE A 136 -6.90 -3.98 1.79
C ILE A 136 -7.46 -5.36 1.42
N VAL A 137 -8.49 -5.41 0.59
CA VAL A 137 -9.20 -6.63 0.20
C VAL A 137 -8.94 -6.91 -1.27
N ILE A 138 -8.10 -7.88 -1.59
CA ILE A 138 -7.93 -8.40 -2.94
C ILE A 138 -9.08 -9.37 -3.18
N GLU A 139 -10.01 -8.96 -4.05
CA GLU A 139 -11.22 -9.70 -4.36
C GLU A 139 -11.01 -10.72 -5.49
N ASP A 140 -10.07 -10.40 -6.40
CA ASP A 140 -9.73 -11.27 -7.50
C ASP A 140 -8.28 -11.07 -7.98
N SER A 141 -7.65 -12.16 -8.37
CA SER A 141 -6.30 -12.19 -8.96
C SER A 141 -6.15 -13.43 -9.86
N ARG A 142 -5.29 -13.35 -10.86
CA ARG A 142 -5.05 -14.45 -11.84
C ARG A 142 -4.55 -15.74 -11.18
N VAL A 143 -3.72 -15.57 -10.18
CA VAL A 143 -3.14 -16.62 -9.33
C VAL A 143 -2.92 -16.04 -7.93
N ALA A 144 -2.39 -16.79 -6.99
CA ALA A 144 -2.13 -16.31 -5.63
C ALA A 144 -1.43 -14.94 -5.65
N PRO A 145 -2.01 -13.90 -5.02
CA PRO A 145 -1.43 -12.56 -5.01
C PRO A 145 -0.10 -12.54 -4.26
N VAL A 146 0.84 -11.74 -4.75
CA VAL A 146 2.16 -11.55 -4.14
C VAL A 146 2.41 -10.07 -3.94
N MET A 147 2.43 -9.64 -2.69
CA MET A 147 2.61 -8.25 -2.31
C MET A 147 4.02 -8.02 -1.79
N SER A 148 4.67 -6.93 -2.20
CA SER A 148 6.01 -6.57 -1.72
C SER A 148 5.99 -5.43 -0.72
N PHE A 149 4.95 -4.58 -0.73
CA PHE A 149 4.92 -3.42 0.15
C PHE A 149 3.52 -2.91 0.44
N VAL A 150 3.32 -2.46 1.67
CA VAL A 150 2.17 -1.66 2.11
C VAL A 150 2.68 -0.49 2.92
N GLY A 151 2.39 0.73 2.48
CA GLY A 151 2.72 1.97 3.20
C GLY A 151 1.48 2.82 3.43
N VAL A 152 1.37 3.44 4.59
CA VAL A 152 0.30 4.38 4.95
C VAL A 152 0.94 5.66 5.49
N TYR A 153 0.49 6.84 5.01
CA TYR A 153 1.09 8.14 5.27
C TYR A 153 0.05 9.21 5.59
#